data_041ab62ebc983272f154d38ac5dc06da
#
_entry.id   041ab62ebc983272f154d38ac5dc06da
#
_cell.length_a   1.000
_cell.length_b   1.000
_cell.length_c   1.000
_cell.angle_alpha   90.00
_cell.angle_beta   90.00
_cell.angle_gamma   90.00
#
_symmetry.space_group_name_H-M   'P 1'
#
loop_
_entity.id
_entity.type
_entity.pdbx_description
1 polymer ?
#
loop_
_entity_poly.entity_id
_entity_poly.type
_entity_poly.pdbx_seq_one_letter_code
_entity_poly.pdbx_strand_id
1 'polypeptide(L)'
;MSKSENLYSAARELIPGGVNSPVRAFTGVGGTPLFIEKADGAYLYDVDGKAYIDYVGSWGPMVLGHNHPAIRNAVIEAAERGLSFGAPTEMEVKMAMVRMVNSGTEATMSAIRLARGFTGRDKIIKFEGCYHGHADCLLVKAGSGALTLGQPNSPGVPADFAKHTLTCTYNDLASVRAAFEQYPQEIACIIVEPVAGNMNCVPPLPEF
;
A
#
# COMPACT_ATOMS: atom_id res chain seq x y z
N MET A 1 -29.93 -17.02 -6.83
CA MET A 1 -28.74 -16.30 -6.31
C MET A 1 -27.51 -17.17 -6.54
N SER A 2 -26.41 -16.59 -7.02
CA SER A 2 -25.12 -17.27 -7.13
C SER A 2 -24.53 -17.55 -5.74
N LYS A 3 -23.51 -18.39 -5.66
CA LYS A 3 -22.78 -18.58 -4.37
C LYS A 3 -22.13 -17.27 -3.91
N SER A 4 -21.59 -16.48 -4.84
CA SER A 4 -20.99 -15.15 -4.54
C SER A 4 -22.02 -14.20 -3.93
N GLU A 5 -23.26 -14.14 -4.45
CA GLU A 5 -24.34 -13.31 -3.89
C GLU A 5 -24.71 -13.75 -2.46
N ASN A 6 -24.82 -15.04 -2.22
CA ASN A 6 -25.13 -15.58 -0.91
C ASN A 6 -24.02 -15.28 0.11
N LEU A 7 -22.75 -15.46 -0.30
CA LEU A 7 -21.60 -15.17 0.54
C LEU A 7 -21.49 -13.67 0.83
N TYR A 8 -21.74 -12.81 -0.15
CA TYR A 8 -21.73 -11.36 0.08
C TYR A 8 -22.85 -10.92 1.04
N SER A 9 -24.04 -11.49 0.90
CA SER A 9 -25.14 -11.23 1.85
C SER A 9 -24.74 -11.60 3.27
N ALA A 10 -24.19 -12.79 3.48
CA ALA A 10 -23.68 -13.22 4.78
C ALA A 10 -22.53 -12.37 5.30
N ALA A 11 -21.59 -11.99 4.41
CA ALA A 11 -20.47 -11.15 4.80
C ALA A 11 -20.89 -9.75 5.28
N ARG A 12 -21.95 -9.18 4.72
CA ARG A 12 -22.50 -7.88 5.17
C ARG A 12 -23.04 -7.88 6.58
N GLU A 13 -23.47 -9.03 7.10
CA GLU A 13 -23.90 -9.19 8.48
C GLU A 13 -22.72 -9.20 9.47
N LEU A 14 -21.52 -9.56 9.01
CA LEU A 14 -20.36 -9.83 9.86
C LEU A 14 -19.24 -8.79 9.69
N ILE A 15 -19.11 -8.20 8.51
CA ILE A 15 -17.99 -7.33 8.15
C ILE A 15 -18.54 -6.00 7.62
N PRO A 16 -18.08 -4.84 8.11
CA PRO A 16 -18.47 -3.54 7.58
C PRO A 16 -18.26 -3.46 6.06
N GLY A 17 -19.33 -3.24 5.30
CA GLY A 17 -19.34 -3.24 3.85
C GLY A 17 -19.21 -4.63 3.18
N GLY A 18 -19.20 -5.72 3.96
CA GLY A 18 -19.12 -7.11 3.46
C GLY A 18 -17.75 -7.52 2.93
N VAL A 19 -16.71 -6.75 3.16
CA VAL A 19 -15.35 -6.97 2.63
C VAL A 19 -14.29 -6.46 3.60
N ASN A 20 -13.09 -7.07 3.58
CA ASN A 20 -11.94 -6.63 4.39
C ASN A 20 -11.19 -5.42 3.80
N SER A 21 -11.58 -4.97 2.60
CA SER A 21 -11.03 -3.75 1.98
C SER A 21 -12.10 -3.07 1.15
N PRO A 22 -12.36 -1.75 1.34
CA PRO A 22 -13.43 -1.02 0.66
C PRO A 22 -13.39 -1.13 -0.87
N VAL A 23 -12.21 -1.22 -1.45
CA VAL A 23 -12.00 -1.38 -2.91
C VAL A 23 -12.66 -2.65 -3.44
N ARG A 24 -12.78 -3.71 -2.62
CA ARG A 24 -13.36 -5.00 -3.00
C ARG A 24 -14.89 -5.01 -2.94
N ALA A 25 -15.52 -3.97 -2.40
CA ALA A 25 -16.98 -3.90 -2.26
C ALA A 25 -17.73 -3.59 -3.56
N PHE A 26 -17.03 -3.27 -4.65
CA PHE A 26 -17.60 -2.86 -5.94
C PHE A 26 -18.48 -1.62 -5.89
N THR A 27 -18.39 -0.83 -4.82
CA THR A 27 -19.24 0.36 -4.60
C THR A 27 -19.11 1.38 -5.74
N GLY A 28 -17.91 1.53 -6.32
CA GLY A 28 -17.64 2.47 -7.40
C GLY A 28 -18.02 1.97 -8.80
N VAL A 29 -18.18 0.65 -8.98
CA VAL A 29 -18.44 0.03 -10.28
C VAL A 29 -19.79 -0.68 -10.35
N GLY A 30 -20.44 -0.89 -9.21
CA GLY A 30 -21.70 -1.61 -9.09
C GLY A 30 -21.55 -3.12 -9.20
N GLY A 31 -22.64 -3.84 -8.92
CA GLY A 31 -22.69 -5.30 -8.95
C GLY A 31 -22.33 -5.94 -7.61
N THR A 32 -22.19 -7.27 -7.62
CA THR A 32 -21.85 -8.08 -6.45
C THR A 32 -20.38 -8.45 -6.51
N PRO A 33 -19.61 -8.27 -5.42
CA PRO A 33 -18.23 -8.74 -5.35
C PRO A 33 -18.10 -10.24 -5.64
N LEU A 34 -17.05 -10.58 -6.37
CA LEU A 34 -16.71 -11.97 -6.66
C LEU A 34 -15.97 -12.58 -5.46
N PHE A 35 -16.40 -13.77 -5.06
CA PHE A 35 -15.68 -14.56 -4.07
C PHE A 35 -14.82 -15.57 -4.80
N ILE A 36 -13.50 -15.44 -4.66
CA ILE A 36 -12.53 -16.26 -5.37
C ILE A 36 -12.23 -17.53 -4.56
N GLU A 37 -12.29 -18.69 -5.21
CA GLU A 37 -11.99 -19.99 -4.63
C GLU A 37 -10.53 -20.39 -4.85
N LYS A 38 -10.00 -20.12 -6.06
CA LYS A 38 -8.62 -20.45 -6.43
C LYS A 38 -8.08 -19.53 -7.50
N ALA A 39 -6.76 -19.58 -7.68
CA ALA A 39 -6.06 -18.86 -8.73
C ALA A 39 -4.91 -19.71 -9.29
N ASP A 40 -4.66 -19.61 -10.61
CA ASP A 40 -3.55 -20.29 -11.26
C ASP A 40 -3.08 -19.52 -12.50
N GLY A 41 -1.77 -19.33 -12.64
CA GLY A 41 -1.21 -18.52 -13.71
C GLY A 41 -1.82 -17.11 -13.75
N ALA A 42 -2.42 -16.75 -14.87
CA ALA A 42 -3.06 -15.45 -15.08
C ALA A 42 -4.57 -15.45 -14.71
N TYR A 43 -5.09 -16.50 -14.10
CA TYR A 43 -6.54 -16.65 -13.91
C TYR A 43 -6.92 -16.72 -12.44
N LEU A 44 -8.05 -16.06 -12.13
CA LEU A 44 -8.83 -16.24 -10.90
C LEU A 44 -10.08 -17.09 -11.22
N TYR A 45 -10.49 -17.92 -10.29
CA TYR A 45 -11.71 -18.73 -10.40
C TYR A 45 -12.61 -18.43 -9.22
N ASP A 46 -13.83 -18.01 -9.49
CA ASP A 46 -14.80 -17.74 -8.43
C ASP A 46 -15.43 -19.02 -7.86
N VAL A 47 -16.14 -18.87 -6.77
CA VAL A 47 -16.86 -19.97 -6.10
C VAL A 47 -18.02 -20.55 -6.93
N ASP A 48 -18.41 -19.87 -8.00
CA ASP A 48 -19.40 -20.32 -8.96
C ASP A 48 -18.76 -21.06 -10.17
N GLY A 49 -17.41 -21.20 -10.17
CA GLY A 49 -16.63 -21.94 -11.17
C GLY A 49 -16.27 -21.14 -12.42
N LYS A 50 -16.54 -19.82 -12.45
CA LYS A 50 -16.21 -18.98 -13.59
C LYS A 50 -14.76 -18.49 -13.50
N ALA A 51 -14.08 -18.46 -14.65
CA ALA A 51 -12.71 -17.98 -14.77
C ALA A 51 -12.65 -16.51 -15.22
N TYR A 52 -11.69 -15.77 -14.67
CA TYR A 52 -11.41 -14.38 -15.00
C TYR A 52 -9.91 -14.19 -15.19
N ILE A 53 -9.52 -13.37 -16.18
CA ILE A 53 -8.12 -12.95 -16.30
C ILE A 53 -7.84 -11.91 -15.21
N ASP A 54 -6.78 -12.15 -14.43
CA ASP A 54 -6.36 -11.24 -13.36
C ASP A 54 -5.38 -10.18 -13.88
N TYR A 55 -5.86 -8.95 -14.02
CA TYR A 55 -5.04 -7.77 -14.34
C TYR A 55 -4.54 -7.03 -13.08
N VAL A 56 -4.91 -7.49 -11.88
CA VAL A 56 -4.56 -6.85 -10.60
C VAL A 56 -3.31 -7.45 -9.98
N GLY A 57 -3.06 -8.76 -10.20
CA GLY A 57 -1.89 -9.46 -9.68
C GLY A 57 -1.71 -9.33 -8.17
N SER A 58 -2.82 -9.40 -7.41
CA SER A 58 -2.83 -9.18 -5.95
C SER A 58 -2.19 -7.86 -5.51
N TRP A 59 -2.36 -6.81 -6.30
CA TRP A 59 -1.79 -5.47 -6.08
C TRP A 59 -0.26 -5.44 -6.19
N GLY A 60 0.31 -6.25 -7.09
CA GLY A 60 1.71 -6.21 -7.48
C GLY A 60 2.57 -7.44 -7.17
N PRO A 61 2.33 -8.24 -6.10
CA PRO A 61 3.26 -9.32 -5.75
C PRO A 61 3.23 -10.53 -6.69
N MET A 62 2.18 -10.72 -7.49
CA MET A 62 2.04 -11.90 -8.38
C MET A 62 2.77 -11.73 -9.72
N VAL A 63 4.05 -11.36 -9.71
CA VAL A 63 4.87 -11.11 -10.91
C VAL A 63 4.98 -12.33 -11.83
N LEU A 64 5.01 -13.53 -11.25
CA LEU A 64 5.05 -14.82 -11.98
C LEU A 64 3.66 -15.45 -12.19
N GLY A 65 2.60 -14.70 -11.87
CA GLY A 65 1.25 -15.24 -11.82
C GLY A 65 0.95 -16.00 -10.52
N HIS A 66 -0.28 -16.47 -10.42
CA HIS A 66 -0.76 -17.20 -9.25
C HIS A 66 -0.23 -18.64 -9.24
N ASN A 67 -0.02 -19.17 -8.04
CA ASN A 67 0.30 -20.59 -7.79
C ASN A 67 1.51 -21.09 -8.60
N HIS A 68 2.50 -20.24 -8.86
CA HIS A 68 3.69 -20.63 -9.63
C HIS A 68 4.38 -21.83 -8.99
N PRO A 69 4.63 -22.94 -9.74
CA PRO A 69 5.09 -24.21 -9.14
C PRO A 69 6.37 -24.10 -8.31
N ALA A 70 7.37 -23.34 -8.78
CA ALA A 70 8.62 -23.17 -8.06
C ALA A 70 8.42 -22.46 -6.72
N ILE A 71 7.57 -21.41 -6.68
CA ILE A 71 7.27 -20.68 -5.45
C ILE A 71 6.46 -21.53 -4.49
N ARG A 72 5.39 -22.17 -4.99
CA ARG A 72 4.56 -23.07 -4.18
C ARG A 72 5.40 -24.19 -3.54
N ASN A 73 6.23 -24.85 -4.31
CA ASN A 73 7.06 -25.96 -3.80
C ASN A 73 8.08 -25.46 -2.76
N ALA A 74 8.72 -24.30 -2.99
CA ALA A 74 9.61 -23.70 -1.99
C ALA A 74 8.89 -23.35 -0.68
N VAL A 75 7.64 -22.87 -0.76
CA VAL A 75 6.81 -22.58 0.44
C VAL A 75 6.47 -23.88 1.18
N ILE A 76 6.07 -24.94 0.46
CA ILE A 76 5.78 -26.25 1.07
C ILE A 76 7.03 -26.80 1.78
N GLU A 77 8.17 -26.81 1.10
CA GLU A 77 9.44 -27.25 1.68
C GLU A 77 9.86 -26.41 2.91
N ALA A 78 9.66 -25.11 2.87
CA ALA A 78 9.93 -24.26 4.04
C ALA A 78 8.98 -24.55 5.20
N ALA A 79 7.68 -24.79 4.92
CA ALA A 79 6.70 -25.11 5.93
C ALA A 79 6.98 -26.43 6.65
N GLU A 80 7.49 -27.44 5.95
CA GLU A 80 7.90 -28.73 6.52
C GLU A 80 9.04 -28.59 7.55
N ARG A 81 9.87 -27.56 7.42
CA ARG A 81 10.95 -27.27 8.38
C ARG A 81 10.52 -26.33 9.52
N GLY A 82 9.31 -25.80 9.48
CA GLY A 82 8.77 -24.82 10.42
C GLY A 82 8.82 -23.39 9.88
N LEU A 83 7.83 -22.58 10.26
CA LEU A 83 7.62 -21.23 9.73
C LEU A 83 8.14 -20.11 10.65
N SER A 84 8.49 -20.45 11.91
CA SER A 84 8.99 -19.47 12.87
C SER A 84 9.80 -20.16 13.96
N PHE A 85 10.99 -19.64 14.23
CA PHE A 85 11.92 -20.27 15.18
C PHE A 85 12.19 -19.41 16.43
N GLY A 86 11.87 -18.12 16.40
CA GLY A 86 12.25 -17.19 17.48
C GLY A 86 13.77 -17.08 17.68
N ALA A 87 14.57 -17.47 16.66
CA ALA A 87 16.03 -17.50 16.68
C ALA A 87 16.57 -17.08 15.31
N PRO A 88 17.85 -16.63 15.23
CA PRO A 88 18.49 -16.30 13.94
C PRO A 88 18.53 -17.47 12.96
N THR A 89 18.41 -17.18 11.69
CA THR A 89 18.43 -18.17 10.60
C THR A 89 19.47 -17.83 9.54
N GLU A 90 19.94 -18.81 8.79
CA GLU A 90 20.83 -18.60 7.65
C GLU A 90 20.20 -17.70 6.58
N MET A 91 18.87 -17.74 6.43
CA MET A 91 18.14 -16.91 5.48
C MET A 91 18.29 -15.41 5.81
N GLU A 92 18.30 -15.05 7.08
CA GLU A 92 18.53 -13.66 7.50
C GLU A 92 19.89 -13.14 7.08
N VAL A 93 20.92 -13.98 7.16
CA VAL A 93 22.27 -13.63 6.71
C VAL A 93 22.32 -13.43 5.19
N LYS A 94 21.68 -14.31 4.43
CA LYS A 94 21.56 -14.19 2.97
C LYS A 94 20.81 -12.94 2.52
N MET A 95 19.87 -12.47 3.35
CA MET A 95 19.06 -11.27 3.12
C MET A 95 19.51 -10.05 3.92
N ALA A 96 20.72 -10.05 4.47
CA ALA A 96 21.20 -9.01 5.40
C ALA A 96 21.16 -7.57 4.85
N MET A 97 21.10 -7.38 3.54
CA MET A 97 20.95 -6.06 2.90
C MET A 97 19.50 -5.58 2.82
N VAL A 98 18.53 -6.39 3.25
CA VAL A 98 17.10 -6.10 3.14
C VAL A 98 16.44 -6.35 4.49
N ARG A 99 15.73 -5.34 5.01
CA ARG A 99 14.89 -5.52 6.20
C ARG A 99 13.51 -6.04 5.78
N MET A 100 13.19 -7.27 6.15
CA MET A 100 11.85 -7.83 5.95
C MET A 100 10.85 -7.24 6.95
N VAL A 101 9.67 -6.93 6.47
CA VAL A 101 8.53 -6.42 7.24
C VAL A 101 7.26 -7.14 6.81
N ASN A 102 6.17 -7.03 7.61
CA ASN A 102 4.94 -7.79 7.37
C ASN A 102 3.99 -7.13 6.35
N SER A 103 4.17 -5.84 6.08
CA SER A 103 3.28 -5.08 5.18
C SER A 103 3.96 -3.84 4.60
N GLY A 104 3.40 -3.29 3.52
CA GLY A 104 3.83 -2.01 2.97
C GLY A 104 3.69 -0.85 3.97
N THR A 105 2.65 -0.85 4.80
CA THR A 105 2.50 0.13 5.88
C THR A 105 3.65 0.07 6.88
N GLU A 106 4.06 -1.12 7.30
CA GLU A 106 5.19 -1.29 8.21
C GLU A 106 6.50 -0.86 7.54
N ALA A 107 6.68 -1.16 6.25
CA ALA A 107 7.85 -0.74 5.48
C ALA A 107 7.97 0.78 5.43
N THR A 108 6.92 1.48 5.02
CA THR A 108 6.93 2.94 4.89
C THR A 108 7.05 3.63 6.24
N MET A 109 6.36 3.14 7.27
CA MET A 109 6.49 3.63 8.65
C MET A 109 7.93 3.49 9.17
N SER A 110 8.57 2.35 8.91
CA SER A 110 9.96 2.10 9.34
C SER A 110 10.96 2.95 8.57
N ALA A 111 10.77 3.12 7.25
CA ALA A 111 11.61 3.98 6.41
C ALA A 111 11.53 5.46 6.85
N ILE A 112 10.33 5.97 7.13
CA ILE A 112 10.15 7.35 7.62
C ILE A 112 10.83 7.52 9.00
N ARG A 113 10.65 6.55 9.90
CA ARG A 113 11.31 6.60 11.23
C ARG A 113 12.83 6.61 11.10
N LEU A 114 13.37 5.79 10.20
CA LEU A 114 14.80 5.77 9.89
C LEU A 114 15.28 7.10 9.33
N ALA A 115 14.58 7.66 8.36
CA ALA A 115 14.92 8.96 7.76
C ALA A 115 14.92 10.09 8.80
N ARG A 116 13.90 10.14 9.67
CA ARG A 116 13.83 11.11 10.77
C ARG A 116 14.98 10.94 11.75
N GLY A 117 15.26 9.70 12.19
CA GLY A 117 16.35 9.40 13.10
C GLY A 117 17.73 9.71 12.54
N PHE A 118 17.95 9.45 11.25
CA PHE A 118 19.21 9.71 10.56
C PHE A 118 19.46 11.20 10.34
N THR A 119 18.43 11.96 9.97
CA THR A 119 18.55 13.39 9.63
C THR A 119 18.38 14.32 10.84
N GLY A 120 17.75 13.86 11.93
CA GLY A 120 17.30 14.69 13.04
C GLY A 120 16.18 15.67 12.67
N ARG A 121 15.42 15.39 11.60
CA ARG A 121 14.39 16.27 11.06
C ARG A 121 13.01 15.59 11.14
N ASP A 122 11.95 16.37 11.29
CA ASP A 122 10.60 15.85 11.55
C ASP A 122 9.70 15.81 10.31
N LYS A 123 9.87 16.77 9.38
CA LYS A 123 8.97 16.90 8.23
C LYS A 123 9.24 15.87 7.14
N ILE A 124 8.18 15.44 6.47
CA ILE A 124 8.25 14.60 5.28
C ILE A 124 7.43 15.22 4.16
N ILE A 125 7.81 14.96 2.92
CA ILE A 125 7.01 15.30 1.74
C ILE A 125 6.36 14.01 1.22
N LYS A 126 5.07 14.07 0.92
CA LYS A 126 4.33 13.09 0.11
C LYS A 126 3.61 13.82 -1.04
N PHE A 127 3.09 13.08 -2.00
CA PHE A 127 2.33 13.64 -3.12
C PHE A 127 0.83 13.38 -2.97
N GLU A 128 0.04 14.37 -3.37
CA GLU A 128 -1.42 14.25 -3.39
C GLU A 128 -1.84 13.10 -4.30
N GLY A 129 -2.85 12.32 -3.88
CA GLY A 129 -3.33 11.16 -4.62
C GLY A 129 -2.49 9.89 -4.46
N CYS A 130 -1.24 9.98 -4.00
CA CYS A 130 -0.40 8.82 -3.73
C CYS A 130 -0.75 8.13 -2.40
N TYR A 131 -0.71 6.79 -2.39
CA TYR A 131 -0.98 5.97 -1.21
C TYR A 131 0.26 5.20 -0.77
N HIS A 132 0.61 5.34 0.49
CA HIS A 132 1.82 4.75 1.06
C HIS A 132 1.53 3.92 2.33
N GLY A 133 0.35 3.32 2.44
CA GLY A 133 -0.09 2.62 3.64
C GLY A 133 -0.85 3.53 4.61
N HIS A 134 -1.25 2.99 5.76
CA HIS A 134 -2.16 3.64 6.69
C HIS A 134 -1.49 4.10 8.00
N ALA A 135 -0.20 4.39 8.01
CA ALA A 135 0.44 5.08 9.13
C ALA A 135 -0.13 6.51 9.26
N ASP A 136 -0.41 6.96 10.48
CA ASP A 136 -1.11 8.23 10.77
C ASP A 136 -0.50 9.43 10.04
N CYS A 137 0.83 9.52 9.99
CA CYS A 137 1.53 10.59 9.28
C CYS A 137 1.35 10.55 7.74
N LEU A 138 0.82 9.48 7.18
CA LEU A 138 0.58 9.31 5.74
C LEU A 138 -0.90 9.47 5.37
N LEU A 139 -1.82 9.45 6.34
CA LEU A 139 -3.25 9.69 6.17
C LEU A 139 -3.56 11.18 6.21
N VAL A 140 -2.96 11.91 5.28
CA VAL A 140 -2.97 13.37 5.22
C VAL A 140 -3.47 13.79 3.84
N LYS A 141 -4.40 14.75 3.84
CA LYS A 141 -4.93 15.40 2.64
C LYS A 141 -4.19 16.72 2.38
N ALA A 142 -4.04 17.10 1.12
CA ALA A 142 -3.62 18.46 0.77
C ALA A 142 -4.56 19.48 1.41
N GLY A 143 -4.00 20.51 2.02
CA GLY A 143 -4.77 21.68 2.45
C GLY A 143 -5.17 22.55 1.24
N SER A 144 -6.00 23.56 1.47
CA SER A 144 -6.53 24.47 0.44
C SER A 144 -5.51 25.45 -0.15
N GLY A 145 -4.22 25.19 -0.03
CA GLY A 145 -3.14 26.01 -0.62
C GLY A 145 -1.89 25.16 -0.83
N ALA A 146 -1.07 25.50 -1.81
CA ALA A 146 0.04 24.72 -2.34
C ALA A 146 1.10 24.25 -1.31
N LEU A 147 1.08 24.77 -0.07
CA LEU A 147 2.07 24.46 0.96
C LEU A 147 1.46 24.46 2.37
N THR A 148 0.16 24.15 2.50
CA THR A 148 -0.47 24.04 3.81
C THR A 148 -0.04 22.74 4.50
N LEU A 149 0.24 22.85 5.79
CA LEU A 149 0.44 21.68 6.68
C LEU A 149 -0.75 20.74 6.52
N GLY A 150 -0.45 19.47 6.37
CA GLY A 150 -1.43 18.44 6.09
C GLY A 150 -2.58 18.41 7.10
N GLN A 151 -3.78 18.27 6.58
CA GLN A 151 -4.97 18.01 7.41
C GLN A 151 -5.22 16.50 7.41
N PRO A 152 -5.57 15.89 8.56
CA PRO A 152 -5.97 14.50 8.58
C PRO A 152 -7.15 14.27 7.62
N ASN A 153 -7.06 13.22 6.79
CA ASN A 153 -8.17 12.83 5.92
C ASN A 153 -8.97 11.62 6.47
N SER A 154 -8.57 11.13 7.64
CA SER A 154 -9.22 10.00 8.31
C SER A 154 -9.65 10.40 9.72
N PRO A 155 -10.93 10.14 10.11
CA PRO A 155 -11.36 10.27 11.48
C PRO A 155 -10.48 9.42 12.40
N GLY A 156 -10.06 9.98 13.52
CA GLY A 156 -9.20 9.29 14.49
C GLY A 156 -7.70 9.56 14.33
N VAL A 157 -7.27 10.24 13.25
CA VAL A 157 -5.88 10.73 13.15
C VAL A 157 -5.78 12.09 13.83
N PRO A 158 -5.01 12.24 14.93
CA PRO A 158 -4.81 13.54 15.56
C PRO A 158 -4.07 14.51 14.63
N ALA A 159 -4.44 15.80 14.69
CA ALA A 159 -3.79 16.84 13.88
C ALA A 159 -2.27 16.91 14.07
N ASP A 160 -1.78 16.60 15.27
CA ASP A 160 -0.35 16.58 15.58
C ASP A 160 0.44 15.54 14.79
N PHE A 161 -0.16 14.42 14.37
CA PHE A 161 0.48 13.46 13.48
C PHE A 161 0.56 13.96 12.03
N ALA A 162 -0.42 14.74 11.60
CA ALA A 162 -0.50 15.27 10.24
C ALA A 162 0.38 16.52 10.03
N LYS A 163 0.65 17.31 11.05
CA LYS A 163 1.33 18.63 10.95
C LYS A 163 2.77 18.56 10.41
N HIS A 164 3.40 17.41 10.45
CA HIS A 164 4.76 17.22 9.93
C HIS A 164 4.80 16.67 8.51
N THR A 165 3.63 16.48 7.87
CA THR A 165 3.54 15.96 6.51
C THR A 165 3.14 17.06 5.55
N LEU A 166 4.04 17.40 4.64
CA LEU A 166 3.83 18.32 3.54
C LEU A 166 3.27 17.56 2.35
N THR A 167 2.22 18.05 1.73
CA THR A 167 1.63 17.46 0.54
C THR A 167 1.97 18.33 -0.66
N CYS A 168 2.71 17.77 -1.62
CA CYS A 168 3.05 18.40 -2.89
C CYS A 168 2.23 17.82 -4.04
N THR A 169 2.19 18.49 -5.17
CA THR A 169 1.53 18.01 -6.38
C THR A 169 2.48 17.11 -7.15
N TYR A 170 2.02 15.92 -7.55
CA TYR A 170 2.80 14.99 -8.38
C TYR A 170 3.04 15.60 -9.78
N ASN A 171 4.24 15.44 -10.31
CA ASN A 171 4.71 16.09 -11.55
C ASN A 171 4.86 17.62 -11.47
N ASP A 172 4.94 18.19 -10.28
CA ASP A 172 5.19 19.63 -10.07
C ASP A 172 6.44 19.82 -9.19
N LEU A 173 7.60 19.95 -9.84
CA LEU A 173 8.86 20.26 -9.15
C LEU A 173 8.85 21.63 -8.44
N ALA A 174 8.04 22.57 -8.90
CA ALA A 174 7.94 23.89 -8.27
C ALA A 174 7.35 23.77 -6.87
N SER A 175 6.33 22.93 -6.68
CA SER A 175 5.74 22.64 -5.36
C SER A 175 6.76 22.03 -4.38
N VAL A 176 7.62 21.13 -4.88
CA VAL A 176 8.67 20.50 -4.07
C VAL A 176 9.75 21.52 -3.68
N ARG A 177 10.22 22.33 -4.64
CA ARG A 177 11.20 23.40 -4.38
C ARG A 177 10.70 24.40 -3.35
N ALA A 178 9.47 24.85 -3.50
CA ALA A 178 8.83 25.77 -2.55
C ALA A 178 8.73 25.16 -1.13
N ALA A 179 8.48 23.84 -1.01
CA ALA A 179 8.49 23.17 0.28
C ALA A 179 9.88 23.20 0.95
N PHE A 180 10.95 22.99 0.19
CA PHE A 180 12.32 23.09 0.72
C PHE A 180 12.74 24.53 1.05
N GLU A 181 12.27 25.52 0.30
CA GLU A 181 12.50 26.95 0.58
C GLU A 181 11.78 27.38 1.85
N GLN A 182 10.53 26.93 2.05
CA GLN A 182 9.73 27.27 3.22
C GLN A 182 10.21 26.58 4.50
N TYR A 183 10.75 25.35 4.38
CA TYR A 183 11.19 24.53 5.52
C TYR A 183 12.65 24.10 5.36
N PRO A 184 13.60 25.05 5.31
CA PRO A 184 15.01 24.72 5.14
C PRO A 184 15.52 23.89 6.32
N GLN A 185 16.19 22.80 6.03
CA GLN A 185 16.75 21.86 7.01
C GLN A 185 15.73 21.14 7.94
N GLU A 186 14.43 21.19 7.64
CA GLU A 186 13.41 20.52 8.45
C GLU A 186 12.85 19.25 7.80
N ILE A 187 13.10 19.04 6.50
CA ILE A 187 12.57 17.90 5.75
C ILE A 187 13.51 16.70 5.86
N ALA A 188 13.01 15.60 6.41
CA ALA A 188 13.72 14.34 6.58
C ALA A 188 13.80 13.51 5.30
N CYS A 189 12.70 13.42 4.57
CA CYS A 189 12.62 12.65 3.33
C CYS A 189 11.43 13.05 2.45
N ILE A 190 11.49 12.58 1.21
CA ILE A 190 10.36 12.56 0.27
C ILE A 190 9.95 11.09 0.11
N ILE A 191 8.65 10.81 0.17
CA ILE A 191 8.08 9.52 -0.19
C ILE A 191 7.28 9.66 -1.48
N VAL A 192 7.59 8.84 -2.49
CA VAL A 192 7.04 8.94 -3.83
C VAL A 192 6.75 7.55 -4.41
N GLU A 193 5.68 7.44 -5.22
CA GLU A 193 5.46 6.29 -6.09
C GLU A 193 6.20 6.56 -7.43
N PRO A 194 7.03 5.64 -7.94
CA PRO A 194 7.69 5.81 -9.25
C PRO A 194 6.70 5.99 -10.40
N VAL A 195 5.55 5.34 -10.32
CA VAL A 195 4.35 5.57 -11.12
C VAL A 195 3.19 5.65 -10.13
N ALA A 196 2.49 6.77 -10.10
CA ALA A 196 1.42 6.97 -9.14
C ALA A 196 0.19 6.10 -9.49
N GLY A 197 0.13 4.89 -8.94
CA GLY A 197 -0.89 3.89 -9.26
C GLY A 197 -2.28 4.28 -8.79
N ASN A 198 -2.40 4.79 -7.58
CA ASN A 198 -3.69 5.06 -6.93
C ASN A 198 -4.50 6.20 -7.58
N MET A 199 -3.88 7.03 -8.41
CA MET A 199 -4.53 8.10 -9.16
C MET A 199 -4.56 7.86 -10.68
N ASN A 200 -4.85 6.61 -11.09
CA ASN A 200 -4.98 6.13 -12.46
C ASN A 200 -3.67 5.97 -13.24
N CYS A 201 -2.63 5.42 -12.58
CA CYS A 201 -1.35 5.11 -13.21
C CYS A 201 -0.71 6.31 -13.91
N VAL A 202 -0.50 7.39 -13.18
CA VAL A 202 0.16 8.59 -13.68
C VAL A 202 1.67 8.38 -13.68
N PRO A 203 2.34 8.32 -14.84
CA PRO A 203 3.80 8.25 -14.90
C PRO A 203 4.44 9.60 -14.54
N PRO A 204 5.69 9.59 -14.07
CA PRO A 204 6.42 10.83 -13.87
C PRO A 204 6.75 11.49 -15.22
N LEU A 205 6.78 12.81 -15.23
CA LEU A 205 7.34 13.57 -16.35
C LEU A 205 8.87 13.41 -16.40
N PRO A 206 9.51 13.58 -17.58
CA PRO A 206 10.96 13.33 -17.72
C PRO A 206 11.86 14.11 -16.76
N GLU A 207 11.44 15.30 -16.33
CA GLU A 207 12.16 16.16 -15.39
C GLU A 207 11.76 15.98 -13.93
N PHE A 208 10.73 15.21 -13.63
CA PHE A 208 10.26 14.96 -12.26
C PHE A 208 10.98 13.80 -11.63
#